data_9ca130059e0129a6713c9c41060e9876
#
_entry.id   9ca130059e0129a6713c9c41060e9876
#
_cell.length_a   1.000
_cell.length_b   1.000
_cell.length_c   1.000
_cell.angle_alpha   90.00
_cell.angle_beta   90.00
_cell.angle_gamma   90.00
#
_symmetry.space_group_name_H-M   'P 1'
#
loop_
_entity.id
_entity.type
_entity.pdbx_description
1 polymer ?
#
loop_
_entity_poly.entity_id
_entity_poly.type
_entity_poly.pdbx_seq_one_letter_code
_entity_poly.pdbx_strand_id
1 'polypeptide(L)'
;MNDLDYAGDINPEKAWDLLKNNKDSHLIDCRTSAEWNFVGVPDLTNLGKNTHFVEWQSYPLMEKNDNFLKEISELGLSKDSTLIFICRSGARSRSAAEFLTNHGYKHCFNFCEGFEGSHDELGHRGSVNGWKNSKLPWKQG
;
A
#
# COMPACT_ATOMS: atom_id res chain seq x y z
N MET A 1 -12.17 20.04 -11.53
CA MET A 1 -11.27 19.07 -12.16
C MET A 1 -10.32 18.49 -11.11
N ASN A 2 -10.12 17.18 -11.13
CA ASN A 2 -9.19 16.55 -10.21
C ASN A 2 -7.77 16.66 -10.77
N ASP A 3 -6.90 17.36 -10.05
CA ASP A 3 -5.51 17.55 -10.49
C ASP A 3 -4.57 16.43 -10.02
N LEU A 4 -5.13 15.40 -9.36
CA LEU A 4 -4.34 14.27 -8.89
C LEU A 4 -4.02 13.32 -10.05
N ASP A 5 -2.78 12.81 -10.06
CA ASP A 5 -2.31 11.82 -11.05
C ASP A 5 -2.64 10.39 -10.62
N TYR A 6 -3.56 10.21 -9.68
CA TYR A 6 -4.04 8.93 -9.17
C TYR A 6 -5.41 9.15 -8.53
N ALA A 7 -6.06 8.07 -8.07
CA ALA A 7 -7.44 8.15 -7.56
C ALA A 7 -7.57 8.94 -6.26
N GLY A 8 -6.50 9.04 -5.48
CA GLY A 8 -6.48 9.87 -4.28
C GLY A 8 -5.90 9.17 -3.06
N ASP A 9 -5.75 9.95 -2.00
CA ASP A 9 -5.34 9.45 -0.68
C ASP A 9 -6.56 8.96 0.08
N ILE A 10 -6.40 7.86 0.81
CA ILE A 10 -7.47 7.33 1.67
C ILE A 10 -6.90 7.03 3.06
N ASN A 11 -7.74 7.22 4.07
CA ASN A 11 -7.39 6.92 5.45
C ASN A 11 -7.63 5.44 5.77
N PRO A 12 -7.20 4.95 6.96
CA PRO A 12 -7.36 3.54 7.31
C PRO A 12 -8.80 3.05 7.28
N GLU A 13 -9.75 3.85 7.75
CA GLU A 13 -11.16 3.47 7.76
C GLU A 13 -11.70 3.26 6.36
N LYS A 14 -11.43 4.19 5.46
CA LYS A 14 -11.86 4.10 4.06
C LYS A 14 -11.22 2.91 3.36
N ALA A 15 -9.93 2.68 3.60
CA ALA A 15 -9.22 1.55 3.01
C ALA A 15 -9.83 0.23 3.45
N TRP A 16 -10.09 0.09 4.74
CA TRP A 16 -10.69 -1.13 5.28
C TRP A 16 -12.08 -1.37 4.69
N ASP A 17 -12.90 -0.32 4.59
CA ASP A 17 -14.23 -0.41 3.99
C ASP A 17 -14.18 -0.86 2.53
N LEU A 18 -13.25 -0.32 1.75
CA LEU A 18 -13.08 -0.74 0.35
C LEU A 18 -12.66 -2.20 0.26
N LEU A 19 -11.71 -2.63 1.08
CA LEU A 19 -11.23 -4.01 1.07
C LEU A 19 -12.31 -4.99 1.52
N LYS A 20 -13.15 -4.58 2.47
CA LYS A 20 -14.22 -5.41 2.99
C LYS A 20 -15.42 -5.52 2.03
N ASN A 21 -15.81 -4.41 1.42
CA ASN A 21 -17.07 -4.32 0.69
C ASN A 21 -16.93 -4.46 -0.83
N ASN A 22 -15.74 -4.31 -1.39
CA ASN A 22 -15.49 -4.45 -2.81
C ASN A 22 -14.66 -5.70 -3.07
N LYS A 23 -15.25 -6.69 -3.72
CA LYS A 23 -14.57 -7.96 -4.01
C LYS A 23 -13.36 -7.79 -4.90
N ASP A 24 -13.35 -6.78 -5.78
CA ASP A 24 -12.26 -6.49 -6.68
C ASP A 24 -11.40 -5.35 -6.18
N SER A 25 -11.19 -5.29 -4.87
CA SER A 25 -10.25 -4.39 -4.24
C SER A 25 -9.07 -5.18 -3.69
N HIS A 26 -7.87 -4.61 -3.82
CA HIS A 26 -6.62 -5.31 -3.52
C HIS A 26 -5.65 -4.37 -2.81
N LEU A 27 -4.99 -4.88 -1.77
CA LEU A 27 -3.96 -4.14 -1.05
C LEU A 27 -2.60 -4.59 -1.55
N ILE A 28 -1.79 -3.64 -1.99
CA ILE A 28 -0.45 -3.91 -2.51
C ILE A 28 0.55 -3.21 -1.59
N ASP A 29 1.33 -4.01 -0.87
CA ASP A 29 2.38 -3.52 0.01
C ASP A 29 3.65 -3.34 -0.82
N CYS A 30 4.00 -2.09 -1.06
CA CYS A 30 5.14 -1.76 -1.91
C CYS A 30 6.39 -1.36 -1.13
N ARG A 31 6.48 -1.80 0.14
CA ARG A 31 7.68 -1.65 0.95
C ARG A 31 8.76 -2.65 0.49
N THR A 32 9.85 -2.72 1.24
CA THR A 32 10.93 -3.66 0.97
C THR A 32 10.72 -4.98 1.70
N SER A 33 11.38 -6.04 1.22
CA SER A 33 11.34 -7.34 1.88
C SER A 33 11.89 -7.28 3.31
N ALA A 34 12.85 -6.40 3.57
CA ALA A 34 13.36 -6.20 4.93
C ALA A 34 12.25 -5.69 5.86
N GLU A 35 11.46 -4.74 5.40
CA GLU A 35 10.33 -4.22 6.20
C GLU A 35 9.28 -5.30 6.45
N TRP A 36 8.96 -6.13 5.43
CA TRP A 36 8.01 -7.22 5.58
C TRP A 36 8.48 -8.22 6.65
N ASN A 37 9.76 -8.54 6.67
CA ASN A 37 10.32 -9.52 7.59
C ASN A 37 10.49 -8.98 9.01
N PHE A 38 10.87 -7.72 9.18
CA PHE A 38 11.25 -7.17 10.48
C PHE A 38 10.18 -6.29 11.12
N VAL A 39 9.33 -5.66 10.34
CA VAL A 39 8.29 -4.75 10.87
C VAL A 39 6.93 -5.43 10.95
N GLY A 40 6.65 -6.34 10.06
CA GLY A 40 5.36 -6.99 9.97
C GLY A 40 4.60 -6.59 8.70
N VAL A 41 3.45 -7.21 8.46
CA VAL A 41 2.66 -7.02 7.25
C VAL A 41 1.17 -6.91 7.56
N PRO A 42 0.39 -6.21 6.72
CA PRO A 42 -1.06 -6.23 6.85
C PRO A 42 -1.60 -7.65 6.68
N ASP A 43 -2.60 -8.00 7.45
CA ASP A 43 -3.22 -9.33 7.41
C ASP A 43 -4.69 -9.19 6.99
N LEU A 44 -5.02 -9.66 5.79
CA LEU A 44 -6.37 -9.59 5.24
C LEU A 44 -7.12 -10.91 5.31
N THR A 45 -6.63 -11.89 6.07
CA THR A 45 -7.24 -13.22 6.12
C THR A 45 -8.69 -13.17 6.62
N ASN A 46 -9.02 -12.24 7.52
CA ASN A 46 -10.39 -12.06 8.00
C ASN A 46 -11.36 -11.61 6.90
N LEU A 47 -10.84 -11.08 5.80
CA LEU A 47 -11.62 -10.67 4.64
C LEU A 47 -11.59 -11.71 3.52
N GLY A 48 -10.92 -12.83 3.74
CA GLY A 48 -10.73 -13.85 2.71
C GLY A 48 -9.78 -13.40 1.59
N LYS A 49 -8.90 -12.47 1.88
CA LYS A 49 -7.96 -11.90 0.91
C LYS A 49 -6.52 -12.08 1.36
N ASN A 50 -5.60 -11.95 0.40
CA ASN A 50 -4.17 -11.94 0.64
C ASN A 50 -3.62 -10.57 0.27
N THR A 51 -2.68 -10.05 1.08
CA THR A 51 -1.93 -8.86 0.74
C THR A 51 -0.95 -9.22 -0.38
N HIS A 52 -0.84 -8.37 -1.40
CA HIS A 52 0.16 -8.54 -2.46
C HIS A 52 1.43 -7.79 -2.07
N PHE A 53 2.59 -8.37 -2.35
CA PHE A 53 3.88 -7.81 -2.00
C PHE A 53 4.69 -7.55 -3.27
N VAL A 54 4.86 -6.28 -3.62
CA VAL A 54 5.64 -5.89 -4.80
C VAL A 54 6.45 -4.64 -4.44
N GLU A 55 7.76 -4.77 -4.35
CA GLU A 55 8.64 -3.66 -3.97
C GLU A 55 8.61 -2.53 -4.99
N TRP A 56 8.42 -1.30 -4.52
CA TRP A 56 8.62 -0.11 -5.34
C TRP A 56 10.10 0.21 -5.46
N GLN A 57 10.83 0.05 -4.36
CA GLN A 57 12.29 0.20 -4.28
C GLN A 57 12.86 -0.99 -3.54
N SER A 58 14.10 -1.35 -3.83
CA SER A 58 14.75 -2.52 -3.23
C SER A 58 15.79 -2.09 -2.19
N TYR A 59 15.73 -2.71 -1.01
CA TYR A 59 16.71 -2.55 0.05
C TYR A 59 17.99 -3.33 -0.31
N PRO A 60 19.20 -2.87 0.07
CA PRO A 60 19.49 -1.71 0.94
C PRO A 60 19.69 -0.37 0.23
N LEU A 61 19.89 -0.36 -1.08
CA LEU A 61 20.23 0.87 -1.81
C LEU A 61 19.00 1.70 -2.18
N MET A 62 17.80 1.17 -1.94
CA MET A 62 16.53 1.82 -2.27
C MET A 62 16.46 2.22 -3.74
N GLU A 63 16.99 1.38 -4.61
CA GLU A 63 16.90 1.56 -6.06
C GLU A 63 15.50 1.20 -6.54
N LYS A 64 14.97 1.98 -7.49
CA LYS A 64 13.66 1.73 -8.06
C LYS A 64 13.62 0.33 -8.70
N ASN A 65 12.54 -0.40 -8.46
CA ASN A 65 12.32 -1.71 -9.05
C ASN A 65 11.84 -1.54 -10.50
N ASP A 66 12.73 -1.77 -11.45
CA ASP A 66 12.41 -1.62 -12.88
C ASP A 66 11.38 -2.64 -13.36
N ASN A 67 11.13 -3.70 -12.60
CA ASN A 67 10.15 -4.74 -12.92
C ASN A 67 8.80 -4.51 -12.25
N PHE A 68 8.58 -3.35 -11.60
CA PHE A 68 7.36 -3.09 -10.85
C PHE A 68 6.10 -3.28 -11.69
N LEU A 69 6.05 -2.68 -12.87
CA LEU A 69 4.90 -2.81 -13.76
C LEU A 69 4.67 -4.26 -14.17
N LYS A 70 5.74 -4.97 -14.50
CA LYS A 70 5.67 -6.37 -14.89
C LYS A 70 5.13 -7.24 -13.74
N GLU A 71 5.66 -7.03 -12.53
CA GLU A 71 5.23 -7.79 -11.36
C GLU A 71 3.75 -7.52 -11.03
N ILE A 72 3.31 -6.27 -11.15
CA ILE A 72 1.89 -5.93 -10.96
C ILE A 72 1.03 -6.62 -12.02
N SER A 73 1.45 -6.59 -13.29
CA SER A 73 0.68 -7.23 -14.36
C SER A 73 0.57 -8.74 -14.18
N GLU A 74 1.58 -9.36 -13.59
CA GLU A 74 1.60 -10.80 -13.32
C GLU A 74 0.63 -11.23 -12.21
N LEU A 75 0.14 -10.27 -11.39
CA LEU A 75 -0.88 -10.56 -10.40
C LEU A 75 -2.24 -10.88 -11.03
N GLY A 76 -2.42 -10.56 -12.31
CA GLY A 76 -3.67 -10.85 -13.02
C GLY A 76 -4.81 -9.91 -12.68
N LEU A 77 -4.52 -8.77 -12.08
CA LEU A 77 -5.55 -7.78 -11.71
C LEU A 77 -5.97 -6.97 -12.93
N SER A 78 -7.26 -6.61 -12.99
CA SER A 78 -7.81 -5.80 -14.06
C SER A 78 -7.38 -4.34 -13.95
N LYS A 79 -7.32 -3.64 -15.09
CA LYS A 79 -7.15 -2.18 -15.10
C LYS A 79 -8.30 -1.45 -14.41
N ASP A 80 -9.45 -2.11 -14.25
CA ASP A 80 -10.61 -1.56 -13.55
C ASP A 80 -10.67 -1.95 -12.08
N SER A 81 -9.77 -2.83 -11.61
CA SER A 81 -9.69 -3.21 -10.20
C SER A 81 -9.34 -2.02 -9.32
N THR A 82 -9.84 -2.02 -8.08
CA THR A 82 -9.46 -1.03 -7.08
C THR A 82 -8.17 -1.49 -6.42
N LEU A 83 -7.11 -0.70 -6.57
CA LEU A 83 -5.79 -0.99 -6.01
C LEU A 83 -5.45 0.03 -4.94
N ILE A 84 -5.07 -0.46 -3.77
CA ILE A 84 -4.66 0.38 -2.65
C ILE A 84 -3.19 0.08 -2.36
N PHE A 85 -2.35 1.10 -2.47
CA PHE A 85 -0.90 0.96 -2.24
C PHE A 85 -0.54 1.44 -0.85
N ILE A 86 0.26 0.66 -0.14
CA ILE A 86 0.71 0.98 1.22
C ILE A 86 2.23 0.87 1.30
N CYS A 87 2.84 1.85 1.97
CA CYS A 87 4.26 1.79 2.31
C CYS A 87 4.44 2.15 3.78
N ARG A 88 5.60 2.65 4.18
CA ARG A 88 5.84 2.97 5.60
C ARG A 88 5.01 4.17 6.08
N SER A 89 5.01 5.26 5.31
CA SER A 89 4.37 6.52 5.71
C SER A 89 3.66 7.27 4.57
N GLY A 90 3.53 6.65 3.40
CA GLY A 90 2.71 7.17 2.31
C GLY A 90 3.43 7.70 1.08
N ALA A 91 4.75 7.94 1.13
CA ALA A 91 5.47 8.56 0.00
C ALA A 91 5.73 7.60 -1.17
N ARG A 92 6.26 6.42 -0.90
CA ARG A 92 6.54 5.42 -1.93
C ARG A 92 5.26 4.92 -2.58
N SER A 93 4.23 4.68 -1.76
CA SER A 93 2.94 4.18 -2.24
C SER A 93 2.22 5.21 -3.11
N ARG A 94 2.36 6.50 -2.81
CA ARG A 94 1.84 7.56 -3.68
C ARG A 94 2.52 7.50 -5.05
N SER A 95 3.85 7.39 -5.06
CA SER A 95 4.59 7.28 -6.32
C SER A 95 4.17 6.05 -7.13
N ALA A 96 3.95 4.92 -6.46
CA ALA A 96 3.48 3.70 -7.11
C ALA A 96 2.08 3.88 -7.71
N ALA A 97 1.16 4.51 -6.97
CA ALA A 97 -0.18 4.77 -7.46
C ALA A 97 -0.17 5.69 -8.68
N GLU A 98 0.63 6.75 -8.66
CA GLU A 98 0.78 7.66 -9.80
C GLU A 98 1.34 6.93 -11.02
N PHE A 99 2.37 6.10 -10.81
CA PHE A 99 3.01 5.34 -11.87
C PHE A 99 2.03 4.42 -12.58
N LEU A 100 1.25 3.66 -11.82
CA LEU A 100 0.29 2.71 -12.41
C LEU A 100 -0.91 3.42 -13.03
N THR A 101 -1.32 4.56 -12.50
CA THR A 101 -2.36 5.37 -13.12
C THR A 101 -1.91 5.79 -14.53
N ASN A 102 -0.65 6.18 -14.68
CA ASN A 102 -0.09 6.52 -15.99
C ASN A 102 0.01 5.33 -16.94
N HIS A 103 -0.09 4.10 -16.40
CA HIS A 103 -0.08 2.87 -17.20
C HIS A 103 -1.47 2.26 -17.37
N GLY A 104 -2.52 3.06 -17.14
CA GLY A 104 -3.89 2.66 -17.46
C GLY A 104 -4.69 1.99 -16.35
N TYR A 105 -4.13 1.86 -15.15
CA TYR A 105 -4.90 1.39 -13.99
C TYR A 105 -5.76 2.54 -13.49
N LYS A 106 -7.08 2.35 -13.44
CA LYS A 106 -8.01 3.48 -13.27
C LYS A 106 -8.31 3.86 -11.82
N HIS A 107 -8.10 2.95 -10.88
CA HIS A 107 -8.51 3.14 -9.49
C HIS A 107 -7.37 2.83 -8.52
N CYS A 108 -6.29 3.63 -8.59
CA CYS A 108 -5.12 3.49 -7.74
C CYS A 108 -5.18 4.49 -6.60
N PHE A 109 -5.36 4.00 -5.39
CA PHE A 109 -5.42 4.80 -4.17
C PHE A 109 -4.13 4.66 -3.37
N ASN A 110 -3.78 5.72 -2.66
CA ASN A 110 -2.66 5.71 -1.72
C ASN A 110 -3.19 5.61 -0.28
N PHE A 111 -2.74 4.60 0.45
CA PHE A 111 -2.98 4.52 1.90
C PHE A 111 -2.04 5.53 2.55
N CYS A 112 -2.50 6.77 2.70
CA CYS A 112 -1.63 7.92 2.94
C CYS A 112 -0.90 7.91 4.27
N GLU A 113 -1.43 7.24 5.29
CA GLU A 113 -0.77 7.14 6.60
C GLU A 113 0.34 6.09 6.63
N GLY A 114 0.28 5.08 5.73
CA GLY A 114 1.26 4.00 5.69
C GLY A 114 1.07 2.96 6.77
N PHE A 115 1.96 1.98 6.80
CA PHE A 115 1.87 0.88 7.76
C PHE A 115 2.28 1.34 9.17
N GLU A 116 3.33 2.15 9.27
CA GLU A 116 3.88 2.63 10.53
C GLU A 116 3.48 4.06 10.87
N GLY A 117 3.07 4.83 9.87
CA GLY A 117 2.63 6.21 10.08
C GLY A 117 3.76 7.22 10.20
N SER A 118 3.42 8.37 10.75
CA SER A 118 4.32 9.50 10.95
C SER A 118 5.09 9.36 12.27
N HIS A 119 6.22 10.09 12.38
CA HIS A 119 6.96 10.19 13.63
C HIS A 119 6.15 10.93 14.68
N ASP A 120 6.24 10.47 15.94
CA ASP A 120 5.77 11.22 17.08
C ASP A 120 6.85 12.23 17.52
N GLU A 121 6.63 12.92 18.66
CA GLU A 121 7.55 13.94 19.18
C GLU A 121 8.93 13.37 19.53
N LEU A 122 9.01 12.07 19.78
CA LEU A 122 10.26 11.39 20.11
C LEU A 122 10.92 10.74 18.91
N GLY A 123 10.37 10.94 17.71
CA GLY A 123 10.88 10.35 16.49
C GLY A 123 10.49 8.88 16.31
N HIS A 124 9.47 8.40 16.99
CA HIS A 124 9.00 7.03 16.89
C HIS A 124 7.77 6.94 15.97
N ARG A 125 7.68 5.86 15.21
CA ARG A 125 6.50 5.56 14.39
C ARG A 125 5.59 4.56 15.10
N GLY A 126 4.32 4.50 14.66
CA GLY A 126 3.36 3.53 15.17
C GLY A 126 2.47 4.04 16.28
N SER A 127 2.69 5.27 16.77
CA SER A 127 1.92 5.83 17.87
C SER A 127 1.01 6.99 17.46
N VAL A 128 1.19 7.58 16.28
CA VAL A 128 0.42 8.73 15.83
C VAL A 128 -0.70 8.32 14.88
N ASN A 129 -0.36 7.58 13.83
CA ASN A 129 -1.31 7.14 12.81
C ASN A 129 -0.76 5.90 12.10
N GLY A 130 -1.42 5.45 11.04
CA GLY A 130 -1.01 4.31 10.25
C GLY A 130 -1.84 3.05 10.49
N TRP A 131 -1.58 2.02 9.68
CA TRP A 131 -2.29 0.75 9.74
C TRP A 131 -2.24 0.13 11.16
N LYS A 132 -1.03 0.05 11.73
CA LYS A 132 -0.83 -0.51 13.07
C LYS A 132 -1.54 0.30 14.13
N ASN A 133 -1.38 1.63 14.11
CA ASN A 133 -1.99 2.51 15.10
C ASN A 133 -3.52 2.47 15.05
N SER A 134 -4.08 2.27 13.86
CA SER A 134 -5.52 2.17 13.66
C SER A 134 -6.06 0.80 14.08
N LYS A 135 -5.21 -0.07 14.57
CA LYS A 135 -5.56 -1.41 15.04
C LYS A 135 -6.16 -2.31 13.98
N LEU A 136 -5.80 -2.06 12.71
CA LEU A 136 -6.15 -2.97 11.64
C LEU A 136 -5.28 -4.24 11.75
N PRO A 137 -5.78 -5.39 11.29
CA PRO A 137 -5.06 -6.66 11.45
C PRO A 137 -3.69 -6.66 10.78
N TRP A 138 -2.67 -7.14 11.49
CA TRP A 138 -1.32 -7.30 10.96
C TRP A 138 -0.62 -8.44 11.68
N LYS A 139 0.46 -8.94 11.09
CA LYS A 139 1.23 -10.05 11.68
C LYS A 139 2.72 -9.89 11.40
N GLN A 140 3.53 -10.57 12.21
CA GLN A 140 4.97 -10.72 12.00
C GLN A 140 5.29 -12.20 11.82
N GLY A 141 6.17 -12.48 10.89
CA GLY A 141 6.62 -13.83 10.65
C GLY A 141 7.87 -14.20 11.41
#